data_d978e7a79c54941db71f974771c3c81c
#
_entry.id   d978e7a79c54941db71f974771c3c81c
#
_cell.length_a   1.000
_cell.length_b   1.000
_cell.length_c   1.000
_cell.angle_alpha   90.00
_cell.angle_beta   90.00
_cell.angle_gamma   90.00
#
_symmetry.space_group_name_H-M   'P 1'
#
loop_
_entity.id
_entity.type
_entity.pdbx_description
1 polymer ?
#
loop_
_entity_poly.entity_id
_entity_poly.type
_entity_poly.pdbx_seq_one_letter_code
_entity_poly.pdbx_strand_id
1 'polypeptide(L)'
;MKKSIFFLLLTTLFFGFSPLECQAQEGAILLEKDHSLHSNFHKFALSRINTINRNFLHTPENMFIEGNGSVYVGRYHKVDHSSVVVEVKQINSNTAPFIGVIQYVESVFESNGQCNISAAEGPFNPVRHRKVTEIFRYVQNRWQ
;
A
#
# COMPACT_ATOMS: atom_id res chain seq x y z
N MET A 1 -73.79 26.65 28.90
CA MET A 1 -72.70 25.66 28.89
C MET A 1 -72.06 25.73 27.54
N LYS A 2 -70.87 26.39 27.43
CA LYS A 2 -70.10 26.52 26.18
C LYS A 2 -68.80 25.71 26.34
N LYS A 3 -68.69 24.65 25.59
CA LYS A 3 -67.46 23.83 25.54
C LYS A 3 -66.50 24.46 24.54
N SER A 4 -65.35 24.98 25.02
CA SER A 4 -64.24 25.49 24.21
C SER A 4 -63.36 24.32 23.85
N ILE A 5 -63.24 24.02 22.58
CA ILE A 5 -62.31 23.03 22.04
C ILE A 5 -61.01 23.76 21.72
N PHE A 6 -59.93 23.43 22.48
CA PHE A 6 -58.56 23.96 22.26
C PHE A 6 -57.87 23.09 21.21
N PHE A 7 -57.67 23.62 20.02
CA PHE A 7 -56.98 22.94 18.91
C PHE A 7 -55.52 23.22 19.06
N LEU A 8 -54.77 22.21 19.53
CA LEU A 8 -53.31 22.26 19.66
C LEU A 8 -52.67 21.97 18.31
N LEU A 9 -52.14 23.03 17.67
CA LEU A 9 -51.46 22.94 16.38
C LEU A 9 -50.01 22.48 16.63
N LEU A 10 -49.73 21.19 16.41
CA LEU A 10 -48.39 20.60 16.52
C LEU A 10 -47.64 20.86 15.22
N THR A 11 -46.83 21.91 15.17
CA THR A 11 -45.90 22.19 14.06
C THR A 11 -44.67 21.30 14.18
N THR A 12 -44.62 20.22 13.41
CA THR A 12 -43.44 19.38 13.24
C THR A 12 -42.41 20.12 12.36
N LEU A 13 -41.32 20.58 12.99
CA LEU A 13 -40.15 21.13 12.32
C LEU A 13 -39.40 19.95 11.66
N PHE A 14 -39.61 19.75 10.37
CA PHE A 14 -38.78 18.87 9.57
C PHE A 14 -37.40 19.52 9.39
N PHE A 15 -36.45 19.16 10.24
CA PHE A 15 -35.01 19.38 9.95
C PHE A 15 -34.66 18.50 8.76
N GLY A 16 -34.56 19.13 7.59
CA GLY A 16 -34.01 18.48 6.40
C GLY A 16 -32.55 18.15 6.63
N PHE A 17 -32.25 16.89 6.95
CA PHE A 17 -30.92 16.32 6.80
C PHE A 17 -30.65 16.26 5.29
N SER A 18 -29.97 17.27 4.75
CA SER A 18 -29.34 17.15 3.47
C SER A 18 -28.22 16.09 3.62
N PRO A 19 -28.24 14.97 2.90
CA PRO A 19 -27.08 14.10 2.87
C PRO A 19 -25.90 14.93 2.34
N LEU A 20 -24.84 15.02 3.11
CA LEU A 20 -23.53 15.46 2.60
C LEU A 20 -23.18 14.46 1.49
N GLU A 21 -23.50 14.82 0.24
CA GLU A 21 -22.93 14.16 -0.91
C GLU A 21 -21.41 14.30 -0.77
N CYS A 22 -20.78 13.20 -0.39
CA CYS A 22 -19.34 13.03 -0.53
C CYS A 22 -19.08 13.12 -2.03
N GLN A 23 -18.76 14.34 -2.53
CA GLN A 23 -18.31 14.53 -3.90
C GLN A 23 -17.05 13.67 -4.03
N ALA A 24 -17.20 12.47 -4.60
CA ALA A 24 -16.10 11.70 -5.11
C ALA A 24 -15.32 12.66 -6.02
N GLN A 25 -14.07 12.89 -5.68
CA GLN A 25 -13.19 13.84 -6.35
C GLN A 25 -13.14 13.48 -7.83
N GLU A 26 -13.96 14.18 -8.65
CA GLU A 26 -14.00 14.02 -10.08
C GLU A 26 -12.58 14.15 -10.62
N GLY A 27 -12.08 13.11 -11.31
CA GLY A 27 -11.13 13.30 -12.37
C GLY A 27 -9.68 12.95 -12.11
N ALA A 28 -9.35 11.88 -11.36
CA ALA A 28 -8.02 11.30 -11.53
C ALA A 28 -7.97 10.53 -12.86
N ILE A 29 -7.18 11.02 -13.83
CA ILE A 29 -7.01 10.38 -15.15
C ILE A 29 -5.80 9.44 -15.06
N LEU A 30 -6.01 8.14 -15.31
CA LEU A 30 -4.92 7.17 -15.41
C LEU A 30 -4.12 7.44 -16.70
N LEU A 31 -2.80 7.57 -16.59
CA LEU A 31 -1.94 7.72 -17.75
C LEU A 31 -1.67 6.37 -18.42
N GLU A 32 -1.63 6.38 -19.74
CA GLU A 32 -1.27 5.21 -20.56
C GLU A 32 0.16 4.72 -20.25
N LYS A 33 0.42 3.43 -20.47
CA LYS A 33 1.74 2.83 -20.16
C LYS A 33 2.87 3.36 -21.03
N ASP A 34 2.58 3.86 -22.23
CA ASP A 34 3.53 4.47 -23.17
C ASP A 34 3.84 5.94 -22.82
N HIS A 35 3.09 6.56 -21.92
CA HIS A 35 3.36 7.92 -21.49
C HIS A 35 4.73 8.02 -20.81
N SER A 36 5.52 9.06 -21.12
CA SER A 36 6.89 9.24 -20.62
C SER A 36 6.99 9.26 -19.09
N LEU A 37 6.02 9.85 -18.39
CA LEU A 37 5.96 9.86 -16.93
C LEU A 37 5.70 8.47 -16.35
N HIS A 38 4.93 7.60 -17.04
CA HIS A 38 4.72 6.23 -16.61
C HIS A 38 6.03 5.44 -16.67
N SER A 39 6.78 5.54 -17.78
CA SER A 39 8.09 4.90 -17.93
C SER A 39 9.11 5.44 -16.91
N ASN A 40 9.09 6.75 -16.64
CA ASN A 40 9.94 7.37 -15.62
C ASN A 40 9.59 6.84 -14.22
N PHE A 41 8.30 6.79 -13.88
CA PHE A 41 7.85 6.29 -12.59
C PHE A 41 8.15 4.80 -12.41
N HIS A 42 8.04 3.98 -13.45
CA HIS A 42 8.40 2.58 -13.39
C HIS A 42 9.88 2.37 -13.02
N LYS A 43 10.79 3.15 -13.61
CA LYS A 43 12.23 3.11 -13.24
C LYS A 43 12.44 3.52 -11.78
N PHE A 44 11.76 4.58 -11.33
CA PHE A 44 11.79 5.00 -9.94
C PHE A 44 11.29 3.89 -9.00
N ALA A 45 10.17 3.26 -9.33
CA ALA A 45 9.58 2.15 -8.56
C ALA A 45 10.56 0.98 -8.39
N LEU A 46 11.20 0.52 -9.46
CA LEU A 46 12.19 -0.55 -9.38
C LEU A 46 13.39 -0.16 -8.50
N SER A 47 13.87 1.07 -8.60
CA SER A 47 14.94 1.59 -7.74
C SER A 47 14.50 1.61 -6.27
N ARG A 48 13.25 2.01 -6.00
CA ARG A 48 12.65 2.01 -4.66
C ARG A 48 12.58 0.60 -4.09
N ILE A 49 12.12 -0.39 -4.86
CA ILE A 49 12.04 -1.80 -4.43
C ILE A 49 13.44 -2.36 -4.15
N ASN A 50 14.43 -2.06 -4.97
CA ASN A 50 15.82 -2.45 -4.70
C ASN A 50 16.35 -1.86 -3.38
N THR A 51 15.97 -0.62 -3.08
CA THR A 51 16.34 0.03 -1.82
C THR A 51 15.64 -0.63 -0.63
N ILE A 52 14.34 -0.96 -0.75
CA ILE A 52 13.59 -1.68 0.28
C ILE A 52 14.24 -3.04 0.55
N ASN A 53 14.53 -3.83 -0.48
CA ASN A 53 15.13 -5.16 -0.35
C ASN A 53 16.49 -5.12 0.35
N ARG A 54 17.30 -4.08 0.12
CA ARG A 54 18.60 -3.90 0.80
C ARG A 54 18.48 -3.43 2.24
N ASN A 55 17.40 -2.76 2.59
CA ASN A 55 17.21 -2.14 3.90
C ASN A 55 16.42 -3.01 4.88
N PHE A 56 15.97 -4.20 4.50
CA PHE A 56 15.43 -5.13 5.48
C PHE A 56 16.49 -5.49 6.52
N LEU A 57 16.06 -5.61 7.78
CA LEU A 57 16.95 -6.05 8.86
C LEU A 57 17.53 -7.45 8.59
N HIS A 58 16.71 -8.32 7.99
CA HIS A 58 17.07 -9.66 7.59
C HIS A 58 16.83 -9.83 6.10
N THR A 59 17.94 -9.92 5.35
CA THR A 59 17.99 -10.17 3.91
C THR A 59 18.45 -11.61 3.64
N PRO A 60 18.36 -12.13 2.42
CA PRO A 60 18.94 -13.44 2.08
C PRO A 60 20.40 -13.59 2.48
N GLU A 61 21.18 -12.49 2.40
CA GLU A 61 22.62 -12.47 2.73
C GLU A 61 22.88 -12.31 4.24
N ASN A 62 21.89 -11.79 4.99
CA ASN A 62 21.96 -11.55 6.44
C ASN A 62 20.67 -12.01 7.11
N MET A 63 20.36 -13.30 6.99
CA MET A 63 19.14 -13.86 7.54
C MET A 63 19.21 -14.01 9.06
N PHE A 64 18.06 -13.98 9.70
CA PHE A 64 17.92 -14.34 11.11
C PHE A 64 17.84 -15.85 11.25
N ILE A 65 18.66 -16.43 12.13
CA ILE A 65 18.60 -17.87 12.45
C ILE A 65 18.32 -18.02 13.94
N GLU A 66 17.26 -18.73 14.25
CA GLU A 66 16.82 -19.04 15.61
C GLU A 66 16.74 -20.57 15.79
N GLY A 67 17.13 -21.07 16.95
CA GLY A 67 17.09 -22.53 17.22
C GLY A 67 17.01 -22.85 18.70
N ASN A 68 16.48 -24.04 19.01
CA ASN A 68 16.37 -24.58 20.37
C ASN A 68 17.24 -25.82 20.60
N GLY A 69 18.25 -26.05 19.77
CA GLY A 69 19.14 -27.21 19.82
C GLY A 69 18.65 -28.44 19.03
N SER A 70 17.36 -28.53 18.71
CA SER A 70 16.79 -29.64 17.94
C SER A 70 16.31 -29.21 16.55
N VAL A 71 15.78 -27.97 16.44
CA VAL A 71 15.29 -27.39 15.20
C VAL A 71 15.80 -25.95 15.11
N TYR A 72 16.28 -25.59 13.94
CA TYR A 72 16.71 -24.23 13.60
C TYR A 72 15.84 -23.69 12.47
N VAL A 73 15.46 -22.40 12.58
CA VAL A 73 14.66 -21.70 11.57
C VAL A 73 15.47 -20.52 11.01
N GLY A 74 15.73 -20.55 9.72
CA GLY A 74 16.29 -19.41 8.99
C GLY A 74 15.16 -18.55 8.45
N ARG A 75 15.26 -17.21 8.58
CA ARG A 75 14.19 -16.28 8.17
C ARG A 75 14.77 -15.01 7.54
N TYR A 76 14.15 -14.57 6.42
CA TYR A 76 14.45 -13.26 5.81
C TYR A 76 13.22 -12.65 5.17
N HIS A 77 13.31 -11.36 4.84
CA HIS A 77 12.29 -10.59 4.14
C HIS A 77 12.71 -10.26 2.72
N LYS A 78 11.76 -10.27 1.80
CA LYS A 78 12.00 -9.88 0.41
C LYS A 78 10.71 -9.38 -0.25
N VAL A 79 10.85 -8.36 -1.11
CA VAL A 79 9.83 -7.99 -2.10
C VAL A 79 10.20 -8.65 -3.42
N ASP A 80 9.26 -9.41 -4.00
CA ASP A 80 9.42 -9.93 -5.35
C ASP A 80 9.15 -8.83 -6.38
N HIS A 81 10.11 -8.60 -7.28
CA HIS A 81 9.97 -7.64 -8.36
C HIS A 81 8.80 -7.96 -9.31
N SER A 82 8.45 -9.23 -9.48
CA SER A 82 7.31 -9.66 -10.30
C SER A 82 5.95 -9.23 -9.73
N SER A 83 5.90 -8.94 -8.41
CA SER A 83 4.70 -8.47 -7.74
C SER A 83 4.45 -6.97 -7.87
N VAL A 84 5.41 -6.23 -8.46
CA VAL A 84 5.36 -4.77 -8.54
C VAL A 84 4.41 -4.32 -9.62
N VAL A 85 3.39 -3.57 -9.23
CA VAL A 85 2.45 -2.88 -10.13
C VAL A 85 2.58 -1.39 -9.93
N VAL A 86 2.65 -0.63 -11.03
CA VAL A 86 2.73 0.82 -11.02
C VAL A 86 1.60 1.46 -11.79
N GLU A 87 1.09 2.56 -11.27
CA GLU A 87 0.11 3.42 -11.91
C GLU A 87 0.56 4.88 -11.79
N VAL A 88 0.31 5.68 -12.80
CA VAL A 88 0.48 7.13 -12.76
C VAL A 88 -0.85 7.78 -13.08
N LYS A 89 -1.28 8.71 -12.24
CA LYS A 89 -2.56 9.42 -12.38
C LYS A 89 -2.31 10.92 -12.46
N GLN A 90 -3.00 11.56 -13.38
CA GLN A 90 -3.12 13.01 -13.39
C GLN A 90 -4.28 13.42 -12.49
N ILE A 91 -4.04 14.40 -11.63
CA ILE A 91 -5.05 14.93 -10.70
C ILE A 91 -5.19 16.43 -10.87
N ASN A 92 -6.32 16.98 -10.47
CA ASN A 92 -6.54 18.42 -10.49
C ASN A 92 -5.85 19.09 -9.29
N SER A 93 -4.53 19.34 -9.43
CA SER A 93 -3.71 19.98 -8.40
C SER A 93 -2.66 20.87 -9.04
N ASN A 94 -2.57 22.12 -8.61
CA ASN A 94 -1.59 23.09 -9.11
C ASN A 94 -0.17 22.81 -8.59
N THR A 95 -0.02 22.12 -7.47
CA THR A 95 1.29 21.87 -6.83
C THR A 95 1.88 20.52 -7.18
N ALA A 96 1.03 19.52 -7.42
CA ALA A 96 1.44 18.16 -7.75
C ALA A 96 0.42 17.55 -8.74
N PRO A 97 0.48 17.90 -10.04
CA PRO A 97 -0.52 17.47 -11.02
C PRO A 97 -0.47 15.97 -11.31
N PHE A 98 0.58 15.28 -10.92
CA PHE A 98 0.70 13.83 -11.09
C PHE A 98 1.03 13.14 -9.79
N ILE A 99 0.39 11.98 -9.60
CA ILE A 99 0.68 11.01 -8.53
C ILE A 99 1.07 9.67 -9.13
N GLY A 100 2.03 9.02 -8.51
CA GLY A 100 2.43 7.66 -8.83
C GLY A 100 2.07 6.72 -7.68
N VAL A 101 1.54 5.57 -8.00
CA VAL A 101 1.17 4.52 -7.04
C VAL A 101 2.00 3.28 -7.32
N ILE A 102 2.72 2.79 -6.32
CA ILE A 102 3.41 1.49 -6.36
C ILE A 102 2.64 0.53 -5.47
N GLN A 103 2.29 -0.63 -6.00
CA GLN A 103 1.78 -1.76 -5.22
C GLN A 103 2.75 -2.91 -5.34
N TYR A 104 3.04 -3.60 -4.23
CA TYR A 104 3.91 -4.75 -4.20
C TYR A 104 3.56 -5.69 -3.05
N VAL A 105 4.12 -6.91 -3.09
CA VAL A 105 3.99 -7.91 -2.04
C VAL A 105 5.32 -8.08 -1.34
N GLU A 106 5.34 -7.78 -0.04
CA GLU A 106 6.44 -8.11 0.86
C GLU A 106 6.19 -9.51 1.44
N SER A 107 7.19 -10.37 1.37
CA SER A 107 7.11 -11.75 1.82
C SER A 107 8.17 -12.05 2.87
N VAL A 108 7.79 -12.86 3.86
CA VAL A 108 8.70 -13.49 4.81
C VAL A 108 8.94 -14.91 4.33
N PHE A 109 10.21 -15.27 4.20
CA PHE A 109 10.65 -16.60 3.81
C PHE A 109 11.25 -17.31 5.01
N GLU A 110 10.91 -18.59 5.17
CA GLU A 110 11.46 -19.46 6.23
C GLU A 110 11.99 -20.77 5.66
N SER A 111 13.05 -21.25 6.28
CA SER A 111 13.57 -22.60 6.12
C SER A 111 13.71 -23.27 7.49
N ASN A 112 13.68 -24.59 7.53
CA ASN A 112 13.91 -25.38 8.74
C ASN A 112 15.12 -26.30 8.51
N GLY A 113 15.97 -26.44 9.54
CA GLY A 113 17.14 -27.29 9.52
C GLY A 113 17.43 -27.93 10.88
N GLN A 114 18.27 -28.96 10.90
CA GLN A 114 18.74 -29.60 12.13
C GLN A 114 19.92 -28.86 12.77
N CYS A 115 20.52 -27.91 12.05
CA CYS A 115 21.57 -27.04 12.53
C CYS A 115 21.49 -25.66 11.82
N ASN A 116 22.27 -24.68 12.30
CA ASN A 116 22.34 -23.34 11.69
C ASN A 116 22.64 -23.38 10.19
N ILE A 117 23.58 -24.24 9.75
CA ILE A 117 23.99 -24.32 8.37
C ILE A 117 22.83 -24.80 7.49
N SER A 118 22.18 -25.91 7.86
CA SER A 118 21.05 -26.44 7.08
C SER A 118 19.84 -25.49 7.05
N ALA A 119 19.61 -24.75 8.12
CA ALA A 119 18.58 -23.70 8.15
C ALA A 119 18.96 -22.50 7.25
N ALA A 120 20.24 -22.18 7.11
CA ALA A 120 20.73 -21.12 6.23
C ALA A 120 20.72 -21.51 4.73
N GLU A 121 20.88 -22.77 4.41
CA GLU A 121 20.91 -23.27 3.04
C GLU A 121 19.52 -23.49 2.43
N GLY A 122 18.49 -23.61 3.26
CA GLY A 122 17.10 -23.82 2.82
C GLY A 122 16.72 -25.29 2.57
N PRO A 123 15.62 -25.56 1.87
CA PRO A 123 14.84 -24.67 1.01
C PRO A 123 14.00 -23.64 1.79
N PHE A 124 13.91 -22.42 1.24
CA PHE A 124 13.10 -21.35 1.78
C PHE A 124 11.71 -21.32 1.14
N ASN A 125 10.68 -21.28 1.98
CA ASN A 125 9.30 -21.17 1.55
C ASN A 125 8.69 -19.85 2.07
N PRO A 126 7.85 -19.16 1.29
CA PRO A 126 7.14 -17.99 1.77
C PRO A 126 6.07 -18.41 2.78
N VAL A 127 6.14 -17.83 3.99
CA VAL A 127 5.22 -18.15 5.10
C VAL A 127 4.26 -17.02 5.43
N ARG A 128 4.56 -15.80 4.99
CA ARG A 128 3.72 -14.63 5.20
C ARG A 128 3.86 -13.67 4.04
N HIS A 129 2.72 -13.04 3.68
CA HIS A 129 2.65 -12.02 2.64
C HIS A 129 1.95 -10.78 3.17
N ARG A 130 2.43 -9.60 2.76
CA ARG A 130 1.80 -8.32 3.03
C ARG A 130 1.74 -7.51 1.74
N LYS A 131 0.53 -7.11 1.32
CA LYS A 131 0.37 -6.11 0.26
C LYS A 131 0.70 -4.73 0.81
N VAL A 132 1.52 -3.99 0.09
CA VAL A 132 1.91 -2.61 0.41
C VAL A 132 1.55 -1.72 -0.76
N THR A 133 1.04 -0.53 -0.45
CA THR A 133 0.78 0.54 -1.41
C THR A 133 1.54 1.79 -0.97
N GLU A 134 2.40 2.30 -1.82
CA GLU A 134 3.09 3.59 -1.62
C GLU A 134 2.59 4.58 -2.66
N ILE A 135 2.38 5.84 -2.24
CA ILE A 135 1.91 6.93 -3.11
C ILE A 135 2.98 8.01 -3.14
N PHE A 136 3.32 8.45 -4.34
CA PHE A 136 4.34 9.46 -4.61
C PHE A 136 3.74 10.63 -5.37
N ARG A 137 4.27 11.83 -5.16
CA ARG A 137 3.93 13.04 -5.91
C ARG A 137 5.05 13.36 -6.89
N TYR A 138 4.66 13.83 -8.07
CA TYR A 138 5.63 14.36 -9.03
C TYR A 138 5.75 15.87 -8.86
N VAL A 139 6.84 16.33 -8.28
CA VAL A 139 7.10 17.74 -7.95
C VAL A 139 8.52 18.10 -8.38
N GLN A 140 8.72 19.24 -9.02
CA GLN A 140 10.04 19.71 -9.47
C GLN A 140 10.81 18.65 -10.29
N ASN A 141 10.12 18.00 -11.22
CA ASN A 141 10.65 16.95 -12.12
C ASN A 141 11.19 15.70 -11.41
N ARG A 142 10.70 15.37 -10.21
CA ARG A 142 11.06 14.15 -9.48
C ARG A 142 9.91 13.59 -8.67
N TRP A 143 9.94 12.29 -8.43
CA TRP A 143 9.03 11.57 -7.55
C TRP A 143 9.50 11.69 -6.10
N GLN A 144 8.57 12.04 -5.19
CA GLN A 144 8.81 12.19 -3.76
C GLN A 144 7.55 11.89 -2.91
#